data_2931c2deca5c985ab46928a027a5f233
#
_entry.id   2931c2deca5c985ab46928a027a5f233
#
_cell.length_a   1.000
_cell.length_b   1.000
_cell.length_c   1.000
_cell.angle_alpha   90.00
_cell.angle_beta   90.00
_cell.angle_gamma   90.00
#
_symmetry.space_group_name_H-M   'P 1'
#
loop_
_entity.id
_entity.type
_entity.pdbx_description
1 polymer ?
#
loop_
_entity_poly.entity_id
_entity_poly.type
_entity_poly.pdbx_seq_one_letter_code
_entity_poly.pdbx_strand_id
1 'polypeptide(L)'
;MAQRIVSISAAPYDGYAFPQVLDSLAACGVSHVEPAFIVGYTEPFDESAFTPGEAQQYAKWLSASGLGCYAFSSHIDLGRHDAVSVFCGRMDFAARLGAKVINTNAAARRNEAGFFNNIKVLARHAEQLGMIIGLENPGDGSDNLFNTAQDGIALLDAIGNTNVRLNYDAGNTISHRPQSRDGGVNPAADALLAMPHCAYTHIKDVRAAADGYFFTPLGHGDIDCAAILRALAATDLNCSIEMPLRLHRAPNAQPQRKPEPVPRAVLEAAISESLAFACRHLEIASLTQGVA
;
A
#
# COMPACT_ATOMS: atom_id res chain seq x y z
N MET A 1 1.56 -14.21 -21.01
CA MET A 1 1.17 -13.67 -19.71
C MET A 1 1.24 -12.16 -19.81
N ALA A 2 0.32 -11.40 -19.23
CA ALA A 2 0.44 -9.96 -19.15
C ALA A 2 1.68 -9.61 -18.31
N GLN A 3 2.35 -8.52 -18.66
CA GLN A 3 3.51 -8.06 -17.91
C GLN A 3 3.07 -7.65 -16.50
N ARG A 4 3.76 -8.13 -15.46
CA ARG A 4 3.52 -7.76 -14.06
C ARG A 4 3.71 -6.26 -13.86
N ILE A 5 2.77 -5.63 -13.16
CA ILE A 5 2.89 -4.25 -12.73
C ILE A 5 3.61 -4.24 -11.37
N VAL A 6 4.72 -3.49 -11.33
CA VAL A 6 5.38 -3.10 -10.09
C VAL A 6 5.27 -1.59 -9.99
N SER A 7 4.39 -1.13 -9.12
CA SER A 7 4.19 0.30 -8.85
C SER A 7 5.20 0.81 -7.82
N ILE A 8 5.38 2.13 -7.79
CA ILE A 8 6.00 2.81 -6.65
C ILE A 8 4.91 3.58 -5.92
N SER A 9 4.78 3.36 -4.61
CA SER A 9 3.91 4.16 -3.76
C SER A 9 4.37 5.61 -3.71
N ALA A 10 3.42 6.56 -3.70
CA ALA A 10 3.70 7.97 -3.50
C ALA A 10 4.06 8.32 -2.04
N ALA A 11 3.93 7.39 -1.10
CA ALA A 11 4.20 7.61 0.33
C ALA A 11 5.58 8.23 0.64
N PRO A 12 6.71 7.88 -0.04
CA PRO A 12 8.01 8.52 0.19
C PRO A 12 8.02 10.02 -0.13
N TYR A 13 7.13 10.47 -1.00
CA TYR A 13 7.05 11.87 -1.46
C TYR A 13 6.15 12.75 -0.57
N ASP A 14 5.86 12.36 0.65
CA ASP A 14 5.09 13.17 1.59
C ASP A 14 5.70 14.57 1.73
N GLY A 15 4.91 15.61 1.41
CA GLY A 15 5.32 17.01 1.33
C GLY A 15 5.62 17.53 -0.10
N TYR A 16 5.52 16.68 -1.14
CA TYR A 16 5.64 17.08 -2.54
C TYR A 16 4.28 17.18 -3.23
N ALA A 17 4.12 18.14 -4.13
CA ALA A 17 2.94 18.21 -5.00
C ALA A 17 2.94 17.02 -5.98
N PHE A 18 1.75 16.48 -6.29
CA PHE A 18 1.61 15.27 -7.11
C PHE A 18 2.30 15.34 -8.49
N PRO A 19 2.28 16.47 -9.24
CA PRO A 19 3.08 16.58 -10.48
C PRO A 19 4.59 16.37 -10.25
N GLN A 20 5.15 16.86 -9.14
CA GLN A 20 6.57 16.65 -8.81
C GLN A 20 6.88 15.17 -8.51
N VAL A 21 5.93 14.46 -7.90
CA VAL A 21 6.02 12.99 -7.69
C VAL A 21 6.09 12.29 -9.03
N LEU A 22 5.19 12.62 -9.96
CA LEU A 22 5.12 12.02 -11.27
C LEU A 22 6.39 12.27 -12.10
N ASP A 23 6.89 13.51 -12.09
CA ASP A 23 8.14 13.88 -12.78
C ASP A 23 9.33 13.06 -12.26
N SER A 24 9.42 12.90 -10.94
CA SER A 24 10.48 12.12 -10.29
C SER A 24 10.40 10.64 -10.63
N LEU A 25 9.20 10.05 -10.56
CA LEU A 25 8.99 8.64 -10.88
C LEU A 25 9.23 8.36 -12.37
N ALA A 26 8.80 9.25 -13.26
CA ALA A 26 9.09 9.14 -14.69
C ALA A 26 10.60 9.19 -14.98
N ALA A 27 11.34 10.08 -14.30
CA ALA A 27 12.79 10.15 -14.39
C ALA A 27 13.49 8.86 -13.90
N CYS A 28 12.90 8.14 -12.94
CA CYS A 28 13.37 6.81 -12.51
C CYS A 28 12.95 5.67 -13.46
N GLY A 29 12.23 5.96 -14.54
CA GLY A 29 11.74 4.95 -15.50
C GLY A 29 10.60 4.08 -14.97
N VAL A 30 9.89 4.53 -13.93
CA VAL A 30 8.72 3.86 -13.36
C VAL A 30 7.55 3.93 -14.33
N SER A 31 6.80 2.84 -14.47
CA SER A 31 5.61 2.79 -15.35
C SER A 31 4.29 3.04 -14.62
N HIS A 32 4.24 2.79 -13.32
CA HIS A 32 3.01 2.91 -12.52
C HIS A 32 3.30 3.53 -11.15
N VAL A 33 2.47 4.46 -10.75
CA VAL A 33 2.44 5.02 -9.39
C VAL A 33 1.24 4.47 -8.64
N GLU A 34 1.41 4.21 -7.36
CA GLU A 34 0.31 4.02 -6.41
C GLU A 34 0.15 5.31 -5.61
N PRO A 35 -0.84 6.16 -5.93
CA PRO A 35 -1.12 7.32 -5.10
C PRO A 35 -1.47 6.90 -3.67
N ALA A 36 -0.87 7.54 -2.69
CA ALA A 36 -1.07 7.29 -1.26
C ALA A 36 -1.72 8.51 -0.62
N PHE A 37 -3.02 8.67 -0.83
CA PHE A 37 -3.81 9.80 -0.34
C PHE A 37 -4.51 9.43 0.97
N ILE A 38 -3.77 9.54 2.06
CA ILE A 38 -4.22 9.18 3.39
C ILE A 38 -4.52 10.46 4.15
N VAL A 39 -5.80 10.72 4.39
CA VAL A 39 -6.27 11.92 5.11
C VAL A 39 -5.71 11.95 6.51
N GLY A 40 -5.20 13.13 6.90
CA GLY A 40 -4.54 13.35 8.19
C GLY A 40 -3.09 12.87 8.26
N TYR A 41 -2.57 12.29 7.20
CA TYR A 41 -1.22 11.73 7.13
C TYR A 41 -0.42 12.30 5.96
N THR A 42 -1.04 12.44 4.79
CA THR A 42 -0.47 13.05 3.59
C THR A 42 -0.82 14.52 3.56
N GLU A 43 0.14 15.40 3.56
CA GLU A 43 -0.06 16.85 3.50
C GLU A 43 -0.16 17.35 2.05
N PRO A 44 -1.01 18.32 1.78
CA PRO A 44 -2.11 18.94 2.58
C PRO A 44 -3.47 18.27 2.33
N PHE A 45 -3.51 16.98 2.16
CA PHE A 45 -4.65 16.23 1.65
C PHE A 45 -5.75 16.03 2.71
N ASP A 46 -7.01 16.37 2.40
CA ASP A 46 -8.19 16.11 3.23
C ASP A 46 -9.37 15.59 2.40
N GLU A 47 -10.49 15.27 3.05
CA GLU A 47 -11.66 14.70 2.37
C GLU A 47 -12.22 15.60 1.26
N SER A 48 -12.03 16.92 1.33
CA SER A 48 -12.51 17.84 0.30
C SER A 48 -11.78 17.70 -1.03
N ALA A 49 -10.63 17.04 -1.05
CA ALA A 49 -9.86 16.78 -2.25
C ALA A 49 -10.44 15.64 -3.12
N PHE A 50 -11.31 14.78 -2.56
CA PHE A 50 -11.89 13.65 -3.31
C PHE A 50 -13.08 14.08 -4.20
N THR A 51 -12.93 15.13 -4.97
CA THR A 51 -13.96 15.63 -5.91
C THR A 51 -13.77 15.06 -7.32
N PRO A 52 -14.86 15.01 -8.15
CA PRO A 52 -14.74 14.62 -9.56
C PRO A 52 -13.79 15.52 -10.36
N GLY A 53 -13.74 16.82 -10.03
CA GLY A 53 -12.84 17.79 -10.67
C GLY A 53 -11.38 17.50 -10.39
N GLU A 54 -11.04 17.28 -9.13
CA GLU A 54 -9.69 16.89 -8.72
C GLU A 54 -9.29 15.55 -9.33
N ALA A 55 -10.18 14.53 -9.31
CA ALA A 55 -9.89 13.25 -9.95
C ALA A 55 -9.58 13.41 -11.45
N GLN A 56 -10.31 14.28 -12.17
CA GLN A 56 -10.02 14.58 -13.56
C GLN A 56 -8.66 15.26 -13.74
N GLN A 57 -8.30 16.15 -12.83
CA GLN A 57 -7.00 16.83 -12.88
C GLN A 57 -5.86 15.85 -12.62
N TYR A 58 -5.98 14.96 -11.63
CA TYR A 58 -4.99 13.93 -11.35
C TYR A 58 -4.85 12.94 -12.51
N ALA A 59 -5.97 12.53 -13.13
CA ALA A 59 -5.95 11.68 -14.33
C ALA A 59 -5.22 12.34 -15.51
N LYS A 60 -5.37 13.66 -15.70
CA LYS A 60 -4.62 14.42 -16.71
C LYS A 60 -3.12 14.44 -16.42
N TRP A 61 -2.71 14.63 -15.17
CA TRP A 61 -1.31 14.60 -14.78
C TRP A 61 -0.68 13.23 -15.02
N LEU A 62 -1.37 12.14 -14.63
CA LEU A 62 -0.94 10.76 -14.91
C LEU A 62 -0.77 10.52 -16.41
N SER A 63 -1.75 10.91 -17.22
CA SER A 63 -1.69 10.78 -18.68
C SER A 63 -0.52 11.58 -19.27
N ALA A 64 -0.29 12.80 -18.80
CA ALA A 64 0.80 13.66 -19.30
C ALA A 64 2.19 13.12 -18.92
N SER A 65 2.31 12.45 -17.78
CA SER A 65 3.57 11.82 -17.34
C SER A 65 3.82 10.44 -17.95
N GLY A 66 2.83 9.86 -18.64
CA GLY A 66 2.90 8.48 -19.15
C GLY A 66 2.84 7.40 -18.06
N LEU A 67 2.47 7.76 -16.82
CA LEU A 67 2.37 6.82 -15.71
C LEU A 67 0.94 6.27 -15.57
N GLY A 68 0.84 4.95 -15.31
CA GLY A 68 -0.42 4.31 -14.95
C GLY A 68 -0.70 4.35 -13.45
N CYS A 69 -1.98 4.17 -13.08
CA CYS A 69 -2.42 3.94 -11.71
C CYS A 69 -3.18 2.61 -11.66
N TYR A 70 -2.58 1.56 -11.09
CA TYR A 70 -3.23 0.25 -10.96
C TYR A 70 -3.85 0.07 -9.57
N ALA A 71 -3.18 0.54 -8.54
CA ALA A 71 -3.64 0.52 -7.16
C ALA A 71 -3.62 1.94 -6.58
N PHE A 72 -4.44 2.15 -5.56
CA PHE A 72 -4.61 3.42 -4.88
C PHE A 72 -4.71 3.18 -3.37
N SER A 73 -3.88 3.80 -2.57
CA SER A 73 -3.95 3.69 -1.11
C SER A 73 -4.69 4.86 -0.48
N SER A 74 -5.72 4.55 0.30
CA SER A 74 -6.54 5.55 0.98
C SER A 74 -7.10 4.99 2.28
N HIS A 75 -6.27 4.93 3.29
CA HIS A 75 -6.54 4.21 4.52
C HIS A 75 -7.60 4.91 5.39
N ILE A 76 -8.52 4.10 5.92
CA ILE A 76 -9.57 4.51 6.85
C ILE A 76 -9.99 3.28 7.67
N ASP A 77 -10.50 3.48 8.88
CA ASP A 77 -11.21 2.44 9.63
C ASP A 77 -12.61 2.26 9.01
N LEU A 78 -12.81 1.15 8.28
CA LEU A 78 -14.07 0.84 7.60
C LEU A 78 -15.22 0.51 8.57
N GLY A 79 -14.94 0.37 9.86
CA GLY A 79 -15.98 0.18 10.90
C GLY A 79 -16.60 1.49 11.40
N ARG A 80 -16.12 2.66 10.95
CA ARG A 80 -16.69 3.97 11.30
C ARG A 80 -18.11 4.14 10.77
N HIS A 81 -18.90 4.97 11.44
CA HIS A 81 -20.29 5.22 11.04
C HIS A 81 -20.44 5.92 9.67
N ASP A 82 -19.43 6.71 9.28
CA ASP A 82 -19.38 7.47 8.02
C ASP A 82 -18.59 6.75 6.91
N ALA A 83 -18.05 5.55 7.19
CA ALA A 83 -17.15 4.86 6.28
C ALA A 83 -17.74 4.61 4.90
N VAL A 84 -19.03 4.29 4.80
CA VAL A 84 -19.68 4.04 3.51
C VAL A 84 -19.66 5.30 2.63
N SER A 85 -20.11 6.43 3.16
CA SER A 85 -20.18 7.68 2.39
C SER A 85 -18.79 8.19 1.99
N VAL A 86 -17.84 8.13 2.93
CA VAL A 86 -16.45 8.58 2.72
C VAL A 86 -15.74 7.66 1.73
N PHE A 87 -15.77 6.36 1.95
CA PHE A 87 -14.97 5.44 1.16
C PHE A 87 -15.53 5.21 -0.25
N CYS A 88 -16.85 5.31 -0.46
CA CYS A 88 -17.43 5.34 -1.82
C CYS A 88 -16.87 6.52 -2.64
N GLY A 89 -16.78 7.72 -2.05
CA GLY A 89 -16.17 8.87 -2.73
C GLY A 89 -14.71 8.64 -3.10
N ARG A 90 -13.93 7.99 -2.21
CA ARG A 90 -12.54 7.63 -2.49
C ARG A 90 -12.43 6.56 -3.58
N MET A 91 -13.32 5.57 -3.61
CA MET A 91 -13.38 4.57 -4.69
C MET A 91 -13.71 5.21 -6.03
N ASP A 92 -14.70 6.13 -6.08
CA ASP A 92 -15.05 6.86 -7.30
C ASP A 92 -13.87 7.70 -7.82
N PHE A 93 -13.13 8.32 -6.92
CA PHE A 93 -11.91 9.06 -7.26
C PHE A 93 -10.85 8.12 -7.85
N ALA A 94 -10.53 7.03 -7.15
CA ALA A 94 -9.53 6.05 -7.57
C ALA A 94 -9.88 5.40 -8.93
N ALA A 95 -11.17 5.09 -9.16
CA ALA A 95 -11.65 4.53 -10.42
C ALA A 95 -11.39 5.49 -11.60
N ARG A 96 -11.54 6.81 -11.40
CA ARG A 96 -11.26 7.83 -12.43
C ARG A 96 -9.77 7.94 -12.77
N LEU A 97 -8.89 7.56 -11.86
CA LEU A 97 -7.45 7.48 -12.09
C LEU A 97 -7.04 6.17 -12.80
N GLY A 98 -7.97 5.22 -12.96
CA GLY A 98 -7.73 3.92 -13.59
C GLY A 98 -7.44 2.78 -12.63
N ALA A 99 -7.48 3.03 -11.30
CA ALA A 99 -7.20 2.01 -10.30
C ALA A 99 -8.12 0.80 -10.42
N LYS A 100 -7.56 -0.38 -10.22
CA LYS A 100 -8.26 -1.68 -10.13
C LYS A 100 -8.30 -2.22 -8.72
N VAL A 101 -7.44 -1.70 -7.85
CA VAL A 101 -7.39 -2.03 -6.43
C VAL A 101 -7.38 -0.74 -5.63
N ILE A 102 -8.16 -0.67 -4.56
CA ILE A 102 -8.06 0.38 -3.55
C ILE A 102 -7.68 -0.24 -2.21
N ASN A 103 -6.54 0.17 -1.67
CA ASN A 103 -5.99 -0.36 -0.43
C ASN A 103 -6.45 0.48 0.76
N THR A 104 -6.86 -0.19 1.83
CA THR A 104 -7.32 0.44 3.07
C THR A 104 -7.20 -0.52 4.25
N ASN A 105 -7.24 0.00 5.48
CA ASN A 105 -7.34 -0.84 6.67
C ASN A 105 -8.73 -1.49 6.75
N ALA A 106 -8.85 -2.61 7.47
CA ALA A 106 -10.15 -3.18 7.79
C ALA A 106 -10.85 -2.29 8.84
N ALA A 107 -10.66 -2.58 10.11
CA ALA A 107 -11.14 -1.75 11.21
C ALA A 107 -10.41 -2.11 12.51
N ALA A 108 -10.45 -1.21 13.50
CA ALA A 108 -10.17 -1.59 14.87
C ALA A 108 -11.19 -2.63 15.36
N ARG A 109 -10.77 -3.59 16.17
CA ARG A 109 -11.64 -4.69 16.64
C ARG A 109 -12.90 -4.18 17.36
N ARG A 110 -12.81 -3.08 18.10
CA ARG A 110 -13.97 -2.44 18.73
C ARG A 110 -15.05 -1.97 17.74
N ASN A 111 -14.71 -1.83 16.46
CA ASN A 111 -15.60 -1.38 15.38
C ASN A 111 -16.07 -2.52 14.48
N GLU A 112 -15.86 -3.79 14.88
CA GLU A 112 -16.12 -5.00 14.09
C GLU A 112 -17.57 -5.06 13.55
N ALA A 113 -18.57 -4.79 14.38
CA ALA A 113 -19.97 -4.81 13.94
C ALA A 113 -20.25 -3.77 12.84
N GLY A 114 -19.68 -2.56 12.98
CA GLY A 114 -19.74 -1.52 11.94
C GLY A 114 -19.06 -1.97 10.66
N PHE A 115 -17.89 -2.57 10.76
CA PHE A 115 -17.14 -3.10 9.62
C PHE A 115 -17.98 -4.10 8.81
N PHE A 116 -18.55 -5.13 9.43
CA PHE A 116 -19.35 -6.13 8.72
C PHE A 116 -20.63 -5.58 8.09
N ASN A 117 -21.19 -4.50 8.63
CA ASN A 117 -22.30 -3.81 8.00
C ASN A 117 -21.85 -3.00 6.77
N ASN A 118 -20.78 -2.23 6.92
CA ASN A 118 -20.27 -1.32 5.90
C ASN A 118 -19.66 -2.06 4.72
N ILE A 119 -18.86 -3.11 4.96
CA ILE A 119 -18.14 -3.82 3.90
C ILE A 119 -19.07 -4.46 2.87
N LYS A 120 -20.29 -4.86 3.26
CA LYS A 120 -21.31 -5.39 2.33
C LYS A 120 -21.75 -4.36 1.30
N VAL A 121 -21.83 -3.08 1.72
CA VAL A 121 -22.21 -1.97 0.83
C VAL A 121 -21.02 -1.60 -0.04
N LEU A 122 -19.83 -1.47 0.57
CA LEU A 122 -18.60 -1.09 -0.10
C LEU A 122 -18.17 -2.12 -1.16
N ALA A 123 -18.29 -3.42 -0.86
CA ALA A 123 -17.98 -4.48 -1.82
C ALA A 123 -18.88 -4.44 -3.07
N ARG A 124 -20.17 -4.12 -2.91
CA ARG A 124 -21.08 -3.92 -4.05
C ARG A 124 -20.72 -2.68 -4.87
N HIS A 125 -20.30 -1.61 -4.22
CA HIS A 125 -19.83 -0.41 -4.91
C HIS A 125 -18.53 -0.69 -5.69
N ALA A 126 -17.59 -1.42 -5.07
CA ALA A 126 -16.37 -1.86 -5.74
C ALA A 126 -16.66 -2.71 -6.97
N GLU A 127 -17.60 -3.65 -6.87
CA GLU A 127 -18.07 -4.48 -8.00
C GLU A 127 -18.60 -3.62 -9.15
N GLN A 128 -19.42 -2.62 -8.87
CA GLN A 128 -19.95 -1.68 -9.88
C GLN A 128 -18.85 -0.90 -10.59
N LEU A 129 -17.75 -0.59 -9.89
CA LEU A 129 -16.59 0.10 -10.44
C LEU A 129 -15.59 -0.84 -11.14
N GLY A 130 -15.81 -2.17 -11.08
CA GLY A 130 -14.84 -3.17 -11.54
C GLY A 130 -13.51 -3.12 -10.76
N MET A 131 -13.60 -2.90 -9.45
CA MET A 131 -12.49 -2.68 -8.53
C MET A 131 -12.49 -3.73 -7.41
N ILE A 132 -11.35 -3.94 -6.79
CA ILE A 132 -11.18 -4.76 -5.59
C ILE A 132 -10.80 -3.87 -4.41
N ILE A 133 -11.38 -4.11 -3.25
CA ILE A 133 -10.92 -3.54 -1.98
C ILE A 133 -9.81 -4.43 -1.43
N GLY A 134 -8.60 -3.90 -1.34
CA GLY A 134 -7.45 -4.53 -0.71
C GLY A 134 -7.38 -4.17 0.77
N LEU A 135 -7.70 -5.11 1.66
CA LEU A 135 -7.55 -4.91 3.10
C LEU A 135 -6.07 -5.04 3.48
N GLU A 136 -5.53 -4.03 4.14
CA GLU A 136 -4.14 -3.99 4.57
C GLU A 136 -4.01 -4.17 6.08
N ASN A 137 -2.99 -4.92 6.50
CA ASN A 137 -2.60 -5.06 7.89
C ASN A 137 -1.85 -3.78 8.34
N PRO A 138 -2.38 -3.00 9.30
CA PRO A 138 -1.68 -1.81 9.80
C PRO A 138 -0.55 -2.20 10.77
N GLY A 139 0.54 -1.48 10.76
CA GLY A 139 1.68 -1.77 11.64
C GLY A 139 1.71 -0.91 12.91
N ASP A 140 0.55 -0.54 13.44
CA ASP A 140 0.40 0.49 14.47
C ASP A 140 0.37 -0.05 15.93
N GLY A 141 0.48 -1.38 16.10
CA GLY A 141 0.43 -2.02 17.40
C GLY A 141 -0.96 -2.09 18.05
N SER A 142 -2.00 -1.64 17.34
CA SER A 142 -3.37 -1.62 17.85
C SER A 142 -4.08 -2.96 17.62
N ASP A 143 -5.15 -3.23 18.40
CA ASP A 143 -6.01 -4.39 18.20
C ASP A 143 -6.95 -4.16 17.02
N ASN A 144 -6.51 -4.60 15.84
CA ASN A 144 -7.24 -4.51 14.58
C ASN A 144 -7.84 -5.86 14.19
N LEU A 145 -8.82 -5.85 13.28
CA LEU A 145 -9.41 -7.07 12.73
C LEU A 145 -8.43 -7.85 11.84
N PHE A 146 -7.43 -7.17 11.31
CA PHE A 146 -6.42 -7.75 10.44
C PHE A 146 -5.02 -7.27 10.86
N ASN A 147 -4.23 -8.13 11.47
CA ASN A 147 -2.83 -7.88 11.85
C ASN A 147 -1.88 -8.93 11.27
N THR A 148 -2.32 -10.19 11.16
CA THR A 148 -1.56 -11.33 10.64
C THR A 148 -2.28 -11.97 9.45
N ALA A 149 -1.57 -12.79 8.69
CA ALA A 149 -2.17 -13.54 7.57
C ALA A 149 -3.39 -14.36 8.02
N GLN A 150 -3.31 -15.00 9.19
CA GLN A 150 -4.42 -15.78 9.73
C GLN A 150 -5.66 -14.93 10.03
N ASP A 151 -5.47 -13.72 10.59
CA ASP A 151 -6.57 -12.77 10.80
C ASP A 151 -7.22 -12.41 9.47
N GLY A 152 -6.40 -12.06 8.47
CA GLY A 152 -6.86 -11.67 7.14
C GLY A 152 -7.64 -12.78 6.43
N ILE A 153 -7.14 -14.01 6.48
CA ILE A 153 -7.82 -15.19 5.89
C ILE A 153 -9.18 -15.42 6.57
N ALA A 154 -9.21 -15.44 7.90
CA ALA A 154 -10.46 -15.60 8.65
C ALA A 154 -11.46 -14.46 8.37
N LEU A 155 -10.95 -13.23 8.21
CA LEU A 155 -11.77 -12.06 7.88
C LEU A 155 -12.38 -12.18 6.48
N LEU A 156 -11.62 -12.62 5.47
CA LEU A 156 -12.14 -12.85 4.12
C LEU A 156 -13.20 -13.94 4.09
N ASP A 157 -12.98 -15.03 4.83
CA ASP A 157 -13.97 -16.13 4.95
C ASP A 157 -15.28 -15.62 5.56
N ALA A 158 -15.20 -14.76 6.59
CA ALA A 158 -16.36 -14.16 7.21
C ALA A 158 -17.08 -13.13 6.31
N ILE A 159 -16.35 -12.40 5.45
CA ILE A 159 -16.91 -11.46 4.48
C ILE A 159 -17.60 -12.20 3.33
N GLY A 160 -17.00 -13.27 2.82
CA GLY A 160 -17.54 -14.11 1.75
C GLY A 160 -17.79 -13.37 0.42
N ASN A 161 -16.96 -12.38 0.07
CA ASN A 161 -17.12 -11.58 -1.15
C ASN A 161 -15.81 -11.49 -1.93
N THR A 162 -15.85 -11.78 -3.23
CA THR A 162 -14.69 -11.84 -4.11
C THR A 162 -14.08 -10.48 -4.47
N ASN A 163 -14.84 -9.38 -4.31
CA ASN A 163 -14.36 -8.01 -4.51
C ASN A 163 -13.65 -7.44 -3.27
N VAL A 164 -13.46 -8.26 -2.22
CA VAL A 164 -12.65 -7.93 -1.06
C VAL A 164 -11.54 -8.98 -0.95
N ARG A 165 -10.29 -8.53 -0.97
CA ARG A 165 -9.10 -9.37 -0.91
C ARG A 165 -8.09 -8.72 0.04
N LEU A 166 -6.94 -9.35 0.25
CA LEU A 166 -5.87 -8.75 1.05
C LEU A 166 -4.96 -7.88 0.16
N ASN A 167 -4.38 -6.88 0.79
CA ASN A 167 -3.13 -6.21 0.42
C ASN A 167 -2.17 -6.41 1.60
N TYR A 168 -1.36 -7.46 1.58
CA TYR A 168 -0.49 -7.77 2.71
C TYR A 168 0.79 -6.94 2.65
N ASP A 169 1.18 -6.36 3.79
CA ASP A 169 2.40 -5.61 4.00
C ASP A 169 3.26 -6.23 5.11
N ALA A 170 4.35 -6.89 4.72
CA ALA A 170 5.28 -7.52 5.64
C ALA A 170 6.02 -6.50 6.54
N GLY A 171 6.26 -5.29 6.03
CA GLY A 171 6.89 -4.21 6.81
C GLY A 171 6.01 -3.72 7.95
N ASN A 172 4.69 -3.80 7.79
CA ASN A 172 3.77 -3.47 8.87
C ASN A 172 3.76 -4.56 9.96
N THR A 173 3.96 -5.82 9.60
CA THR A 173 4.00 -6.94 10.57
C THR A 173 5.17 -6.80 11.55
N ILE A 174 6.36 -6.36 11.09
CA ILE A 174 7.52 -6.24 11.98
C ILE A 174 7.32 -5.19 13.08
N SER A 175 6.64 -4.08 12.77
CA SER A 175 6.37 -3.01 13.74
C SER A 175 5.15 -3.31 14.60
N HIS A 176 4.17 -4.06 14.09
CA HIS A 176 2.98 -4.41 14.86
C HIS A 176 3.32 -5.30 16.06
N ARG A 177 4.31 -6.20 15.94
CA ARG A 177 4.72 -7.17 16.97
C ARG A 177 3.49 -7.76 17.67
N PRO A 178 2.66 -8.56 16.97
CA PRO A 178 1.55 -9.22 17.61
C PRO A 178 2.08 -9.97 18.84
N GLN A 179 1.45 -9.78 19.99
CA GLN A 179 1.85 -10.43 21.23
C GLN A 179 1.54 -11.93 21.13
N SER A 180 2.30 -12.64 20.32
CA SER A 180 2.25 -14.09 20.31
C SER A 180 3.05 -14.60 21.50
N ARG A 181 2.51 -15.57 22.22
CA ARG A 181 3.20 -16.28 23.29
C ARG A 181 4.48 -16.97 22.80
N ASP A 182 4.69 -17.07 21.49
CA ASP A 182 5.70 -17.89 20.81
C ASP A 182 6.76 -17.10 20.06
N GLY A 183 7.05 -15.84 20.45
CA GLY A 183 8.22 -15.11 19.97
C GLY A 183 8.03 -14.23 18.73
N GLY A 184 6.82 -13.99 18.30
CA GLY A 184 6.49 -13.08 17.19
C GLY A 184 6.29 -13.80 15.84
N VAL A 185 5.59 -13.12 14.93
CA VAL A 185 5.36 -13.62 13.56
C VAL A 185 6.56 -13.26 12.70
N ASN A 186 7.09 -14.21 11.93
CA ASN A 186 8.08 -13.91 10.90
C ASN A 186 7.41 -13.18 9.73
N PRO A 187 7.77 -11.92 9.42
CA PRO A 187 7.06 -11.13 8.43
C PRO A 187 7.02 -11.73 7.03
N ALA A 188 8.13 -12.34 6.59
CA ALA A 188 8.20 -12.95 5.27
C ALA A 188 7.37 -14.23 5.20
N ALA A 189 7.44 -15.10 6.21
CA ALA A 189 6.64 -16.33 6.26
C ALA A 189 5.14 -16.01 6.30
N ASP A 190 4.73 -14.99 7.05
CA ASP A 190 3.35 -14.56 7.15
C ASP A 190 2.86 -13.96 5.81
N ALA A 191 3.71 -13.17 5.12
CA ALA A 191 3.41 -12.67 3.78
C ALA A 191 3.18 -13.81 2.77
N LEU A 192 4.00 -14.87 2.83
CA LEU A 192 3.82 -16.04 1.96
C LEU A 192 2.50 -16.76 2.24
N LEU A 193 2.09 -16.84 3.51
CA LEU A 193 0.79 -17.40 3.91
C LEU A 193 -0.39 -16.56 3.39
N ALA A 194 -0.28 -15.23 3.45
CA ALA A 194 -1.30 -14.29 2.97
C ALA A 194 -1.42 -14.27 1.43
N MET A 195 -0.32 -14.50 0.71
CA MET A 195 -0.19 -14.27 -0.74
C MET A 195 -1.30 -14.88 -1.60
N PRO A 196 -1.77 -16.13 -1.40
CA PRO A 196 -2.88 -16.70 -2.17
C PRO A 196 -4.22 -15.96 -2.02
N HIS A 197 -4.35 -15.17 -0.96
CA HIS A 197 -5.55 -14.41 -0.61
C HIS A 197 -5.48 -12.94 -1.00
N CYS A 198 -4.33 -12.50 -1.54
CA CYS A 198 -4.11 -11.12 -1.96
C CYS A 198 -4.68 -10.84 -3.36
N ALA A 199 -5.07 -9.58 -3.61
CA ALA A 199 -5.24 -8.99 -4.94
C ALA A 199 -4.03 -8.13 -5.32
N TYR A 200 -3.31 -7.68 -4.33
CA TYR A 200 -2.15 -6.82 -4.42
C TYR A 200 -1.27 -7.01 -3.19
N THR A 201 -0.01 -6.60 -3.21
CA THR A 201 0.85 -6.68 -2.05
C THR A 201 1.82 -5.50 -2.00
N HIS A 202 2.07 -4.98 -0.82
CA HIS A 202 3.14 -4.02 -0.59
C HIS A 202 4.45 -4.75 -0.29
N ILE A 203 5.50 -4.34 -0.99
CA ILE A 203 6.86 -4.77 -0.70
C ILE A 203 7.54 -3.61 0.03
N LYS A 204 7.79 -3.81 1.30
CA LYS A 204 8.34 -2.81 2.21
C LYS A 204 9.44 -3.43 3.05
N ASP A 205 10.58 -2.76 3.14
CA ASP A 205 11.66 -3.18 3.99
C ASP A 205 11.83 -2.24 5.17
N VAL A 206 12.12 -2.82 6.32
CA VAL A 206 12.16 -2.12 7.60
C VAL A 206 13.34 -2.62 8.41
N ARG A 207 14.15 -1.71 8.91
CA ARG A 207 15.18 -2.01 9.91
C ARG A 207 14.60 -1.75 11.30
N ALA A 208 14.57 -2.80 12.12
CA ALA A 208 14.23 -2.69 13.54
C ALA A 208 15.46 -2.28 14.35
N ALA A 209 15.30 -1.29 15.23
CA ALA A 209 16.34 -0.80 16.12
C ALA A 209 15.76 -0.56 17.53
N ALA A 210 16.63 -0.28 18.51
CA ALA A 210 16.20 -0.05 19.88
C ALA A 210 15.28 1.18 20.01
N ASP A 211 15.45 2.17 19.14
CA ASP A 211 14.74 3.44 19.11
C ASP A 211 13.57 3.46 18.12
N GLY A 212 13.29 2.35 17.42
CA GLY A 212 12.10 2.24 16.55
C GLY A 212 12.31 1.40 15.30
N TYR A 213 11.41 1.64 14.32
CA TYR A 213 11.35 0.93 13.05
C TYR A 213 11.55 1.92 11.91
N PHE A 214 12.58 1.72 11.11
CA PHE A 214 13.01 2.65 10.06
C PHE A 214 12.82 2.03 8.69
N PHE A 215 12.06 2.70 7.83
CA PHE A 215 11.88 2.29 6.45
C PHE A 215 13.18 2.48 5.65
N THR A 216 13.51 1.51 4.82
CA THR A 216 14.77 1.47 4.06
C THR A 216 14.49 1.11 2.58
N PRO A 217 15.45 1.35 1.67
CA PRO A 217 15.43 0.67 0.37
C PRO A 217 15.39 -0.84 0.54
N LEU A 218 14.81 -1.55 -0.43
CA LEU A 218 14.70 -3.01 -0.39
C LEU A 218 16.07 -3.69 -0.31
N GLY A 219 16.21 -4.62 0.61
CA GLY A 219 17.44 -5.35 0.90
C GLY A 219 18.34 -4.70 1.95
N HIS A 220 17.93 -3.57 2.54
CA HIS A 220 18.67 -2.86 3.59
C HIS A 220 18.06 -2.97 4.99
N GLY A 221 16.91 -3.61 5.08
CA GLY A 221 16.20 -3.86 6.34
C GLY A 221 16.31 -5.31 6.80
N ASP A 222 15.41 -5.68 7.69
CA ASP A 222 15.38 -7.00 8.35
C ASP A 222 14.30 -7.93 7.76
N ILE A 223 13.55 -7.47 6.75
CA ILE A 223 12.54 -8.27 6.07
C ILE A 223 13.20 -9.08 4.94
N ASP A 224 12.94 -10.38 4.86
CA ASP A 224 13.37 -11.17 3.69
C ASP A 224 12.48 -10.84 2.46
N CYS A 225 12.62 -9.60 1.97
CA CYS A 225 11.94 -9.14 0.76
C CYS A 225 12.32 -9.99 -0.47
N ALA A 226 13.49 -10.59 -0.47
CA ALA A 226 13.93 -11.47 -1.55
C ALA A 226 13.08 -12.75 -1.62
N ALA A 227 12.77 -13.37 -0.48
CA ALA A 227 11.89 -14.54 -0.42
C ALA A 227 10.46 -14.17 -0.87
N ILE A 228 9.95 -13.02 -0.42
CA ILE A 228 8.62 -12.53 -0.82
C ILE A 228 8.55 -12.31 -2.33
N LEU A 229 9.53 -11.63 -2.91
CA LEU A 229 9.58 -11.35 -4.36
C LEU A 229 9.71 -12.63 -5.19
N ARG A 230 10.54 -13.60 -4.76
CA ARG A 230 10.63 -14.90 -5.45
C ARG A 230 9.30 -15.68 -5.40
N ALA A 231 8.60 -15.67 -4.27
CA ALA A 231 7.28 -16.28 -4.18
C ALA A 231 6.26 -15.54 -5.07
N LEU A 232 6.31 -14.22 -5.07
CA LEU A 232 5.47 -13.38 -5.94
C LEU A 232 5.72 -13.68 -7.43
N ALA A 233 6.97 -13.96 -7.83
CA ALA A 233 7.32 -14.30 -9.22
C ALA A 233 6.53 -15.50 -9.76
N ALA A 234 6.15 -16.44 -8.90
CA ALA A 234 5.34 -17.62 -9.23
C ALA A 234 3.83 -17.35 -9.32
N THR A 235 3.37 -16.11 -9.13
CA THR A 235 1.96 -15.70 -9.17
C THR A 235 1.70 -14.70 -10.30
N ASP A 236 0.43 -14.31 -10.51
CA ASP A 236 0.05 -13.20 -11.41
C ASP A 236 -0.21 -11.89 -10.63
N LEU A 237 0.11 -11.84 -9.34
CA LEU A 237 -0.13 -10.66 -8.50
C LEU A 237 0.76 -9.49 -8.91
N ASN A 238 0.17 -8.31 -8.97
CA ASN A 238 0.88 -7.04 -9.04
C ASN A 238 1.27 -6.57 -7.62
N CYS A 239 2.24 -5.67 -7.53
CA CYS A 239 2.71 -5.15 -6.23
C CYS A 239 3.12 -3.69 -6.32
N SER A 240 3.31 -3.07 -5.14
CA SER A 240 3.95 -1.77 -5.00
C SER A 240 5.16 -1.86 -4.08
N ILE A 241 6.20 -1.12 -4.41
CA ILE A 241 7.29 -0.85 -3.48
C ILE A 241 6.87 0.36 -2.66
N GLU A 242 6.74 0.19 -1.35
CA GLU A 242 6.34 1.25 -0.43
C GLU A 242 7.47 1.55 0.56
N MET A 243 7.99 2.77 0.52
CA MET A 243 9.10 3.23 1.37
C MET A 243 8.80 4.61 1.94
N PRO A 244 7.99 4.76 2.97
CA PRO A 244 7.64 6.09 3.51
C PRO A 244 8.82 6.71 4.27
N LEU A 245 9.89 7.10 3.58
CA LEU A 245 11.19 7.50 4.14
C LEU A 245 11.15 8.79 4.99
N ARG A 246 10.10 9.62 4.86
CA ARG A 246 9.86 10.76 5.75
C ARG A 246 9.40 10.30 7.14
N LEU A 247 8.94 9.07 7.25
CA LEU A 247 8.38 8.50 8.45
C LEU A 247 9.31 7.45 9.06
N HIS A 248 9.08 7.16 10.31
CA HIS A 248 9.52 5.97 11.01
C HIS A 248 8.47 5.65 12.09
N ARG A 249 8.55 4.49 12.69
CA ARG A 249 7.69 4.17 13.83
C ARG A 249 8.55 4.15 15.11
N ALA A 250 8.04 4.77 16.15
CA ALA A 250 8.63 4.69 17.49
C ALA A 250 8.61 3.23 18.01
N PRO A 251 9.32 2.90 19.12
CA PRO A 251 9.30 1.55 19.69
C PRO A 251 7.91 1.01 20.05
N ASN A 252 6.93 1.89 20.30
CA ASN A 252 5.52 1.56 20.52
C ASN A 252 4.68 1.49 19.23
N ALA A 253 5.33 1.42 18.07
CA ALA A 253 4.75 1.37 16.74
C ALA A 253 4.02 2.64 16.26
N GLN A 254 3.98 3.71 17.06
CA GLN A 254 3.34 4.96 16.66
C GLN A 254 4.17 5.68 15.59
N PRO A 255 3.54 6.23 14.53
CA PRO A 255 4.24 6.92 13.46
C PRO A 255 4.85 8.22 13.96
N GLN A 256 6.06 8.49 13.51
CA GLN A 256 6.81 9.72 13.71
C GLN A 256 7.19 10.28 12.35
N ARG A 257 6.96 11.56 12.12
CA ARG A 257 7.27 12.22 10.85
C ARG A 257 8.42 13.21 11.02
N LYS A 258 9.40 13.16 10.12
CA LYS A 258 10.46 14.17 10.03
C LYS A 258 9.84 15.50 9.63
N PRO A 259 10.31 16.65 10.20
CA PRO A 259 9.78 17.97 9.86
C PRO A 259 9.88 18.27 8.35
N GLU A 260 11.06 18.00 7.78
CA GLU A 260 11.34 18.28 6.39
C GLU A 260 11.04 17.09 5.47
N PRO A 261 10.53 17.32 4.25
CA PRO A 261 10.47 16.29 3.22
C PRO A 261 11.86 15.73 2.92
N VAL A 262 11.90 14.44 2.54
CA VAL A 262 13.16 13.80 2.13
C VAL A 262 13.61 14.41 0.79
N PRO A 263 14.87 14.83 0.62
CA PRO A 263 15.33 15.39 -0.64
C PRO A 263 15.08 14.48 -1.83
N ARG A 264 14.60 15.03 -2.94
CA ARG A 264 14.20 14.28 -4.14
C ARG A 264 15.30 13.34 -4.64
N ALA A 265 16.56 13.79 -4.68
CA ALA A 265 17.68 12.94 -5.11
C ALA A 265 17.89 11.70 -4.21
N VAL A 266 17.58 11.81 -2.91
CA VAL A 266 17.63 10.67 -1.98
C VAL A 266 16.50 9.69 -2.27
N LEU A 267 15.29 10.20 -2.58
CA LEU A 267 14.14 9.37 -2.97
C LEU A 267 14.41 8.63 -4.27
N GLU A 268 14.91 9.32 -5.29
CA GLU A 268 15.23 8.76 -6.61
C GLU A 268 16.31 7.66 -6.53
N ALA A 269 17.35 7.86 -5.70
CA ALA A 269 18.36 6.84 -5.45
C ALA A 269 17.76 5.60 -4.76
N ALA A 270 16.95 5.79 -3.70
CA ALA A 270 16.29 4.70 -2.98
C ALA A 270 15.32 3.90 -3.87
N ILE A 271 14.57 4.60 -4.74
CA ILE A 271 13.65 3.99 -5.71
C ILE A 271 14.43 3.16 -6.73
N SER A 272 15.48 3.73 -7.33
CA SER A 272 16.29 3.04 -8.33
C SER A 272 16.94 1.78 -7.77
N GLU A 273 17.46 1.85 -6.55
CA GLU A 273 18.06 0.70 -5.84
C GLU A 273 17.01 -0.38 -5.54
N SER A 274 15.84 0.01 -5.06
CA SER A 274 14.75 -0.92 -4.76
C SER A 274 14.16 -1.57 -6.01
N LEU A 275 14.06 -0.83 -7.12
CA LEU A 275 13.66 -1.39 -8.42
C LEU A 275 14.67 -2.42 -8.91
N ALA A 276 15.97 -2.12 -8.83
CA ALA A 276 17.03 -3.06 -9.20
C ALA A 276 16.99 -4.33 -8.34
N PHE A 277 16.73 -4.20 -7.03
CA PHE A 277 16.52 -5.32 -6.14
C PHE A 277 15.30 -6.16 -6.54
N ALA A 278 14.16 -5.51 -6.80
CA ALA A 278 12.93 -6.18 -7.20
C ALA A 278 13.09 -6.92 -8.53
N CYS A 279 13.71 -6.29 -9.55
CA CYS A 279 14.00 -6.94 -10.83
C CYS A 279 14.77 -8.26 -10.67
N ARG A 280 15.83 -8.25 -9.86
CA ARG A 280 16.66 -9.45 -9.63
C ARG A 280 15.84 -10.60 -9.04
N HIS A 281 14.96 -10.34 -8.10
CA HIS A 281 14.22 -11.37 -7.37
C HIS A 281 12.87 -11.74 -8.00
N LEU A 282 12.33 -10.90 -8.87
CA LEU A 282 11.17 -11.22 -9.73
C LEU A 282 11.59 -11.90 -11.04
N GLU A 283 12.91 -12.05 -11.29
CA GLU A 283 13.47 -12.65 -12.51
C GLU A 283 13.00 -11.95 -13.81
N ILE A 284 12.85 -10.62 -13.75
CA ILE A 284 12.46 -9.80 -14.90
C ILE A 284 13.60 -8.90 -15.37
N ALA A 285 13.74 -8.76 -16.69
CA ALA A 285 14.88 -8.08 -17.30
C ALA A 285 14.96 -6.59 -16.93
N SER A 286 13.82 -5.90 -16.85
CA SER A 286 13.73 -4.49 -16.47
C SER A 286 12.29 -4.13 -16.10
N LEU A 287 12.13 -3.26 -15.10
CA LEU A 287 10.86 -2.61 -14.75
C LEU A 287 10.78 -1.19 -15.34
N THR A 288 11.88 -0.69 -15.90
CA THR A 288 11.93 0.63 -16.51
C THR A 288 11.39 0.55 -17.95
N GLN A 289 10.54 1.51 -18.31
CA GLN A 289 10.22 1.73 -19.72
C GLN A 289 11.51 2.16 -20.43
N GLY A 290 11.89 1.47 -21.50
CA GLY A 290 12.97 1.93 -22.32
C GLY A 290 12.64 3.35 -22.80
N VAL A 291 13.47 4.32 -22.42
CA VAL A 291 13.44 5.65 -23.02
C VAL A 291 13.90 5.43 -24.46
N ALA A 292 12.95 5.36 -25.38
CA ALA A 292 13.18 5.33 -26.81
C ALA A 292 13.26 6.76 -27.34
#